data_622480e5478e4ff70bc1fc25f03ee0fc
#
_entry.id   622480e5478e4ff70bc1fc25f03ee0fc
#
_cell.length_a   1.000
_cell.length_b   1.000
_cell.length_c   1.000
_cell.angle_alpha   90.00
_cell.angle_beta   90.00
_cell.angle_gamma   90.00
#
_symmetry.space_group_name_H-M   'P 1'
#
loop_
_entity.id
_entity.type
_entity.pdbx_description
1 polymer ?
#
loop_
_entity_poly.entity_id
_entity_poly.type
_entity_poly.pdbx_seq_one_letter_code
_entity_poly.pdbx_strand_id
1 'polypeptide(L)'
;MKRKLLRQIRNEWQSNVWISIELLIVSVVMWYITDYLYTKISIINEPKGFDTEHCYLIHYSLLNEQSPEFIPDRSDDEKNADLSTLMDRLTQRPEIEAVAMGQNSYPYNSSNSGVYMECDTFNTQGAGYVVRRLVTHDYPRVFRVYGANGESPERLSELLKEDGFLITDNIFKRRYGIEHMKDFIGKRFANNFSSDTLTLRAAYNPIRYDDYSSLQWSASIMAGVGQEDYNWMTELVVRVKDNMDQDFIEKLMKDADSHFRVGNYYIASIQSFDDIREIHQRDYVADMRMYFTGSAFLALNIFLGLLGTFWFRTRQRIPEIAIRKANGANRIDIFKRVIGEGELLLLLITPFAIAFDYLLAHYELNTFYQGGYFVASRFIACVAISWCFMALMIFFGTLLPANRAMHIAPAKALMGE
;
A
#
# COMPACT_ATOMS: atom_id res chain seq x y z
N MET A 1 34.72 -31.40 -6.99
CA MET A 1 34.75 -30.51 -5.83
C MET A 1 33.52 -30.71 -4.91
N LYS A 2 32.28 -30.61 -5.40
CA LYS A 2 31.04 -30.73 -4.61
C LYS A 2 30.88 -32.02 -3.78
N ARG A 3 31.18 -33.23 -4.34
CA ARG A 3 31.12 -34.52 -3.61
C ARG A 3 32.10 -34.61 -2.45
N LYS A 4 33.30 -34.02 -2.57
CA LYS A 4 34.31 -33.99 -1.49
C LYS A 4 33.88 -33.05 -0.36
N LEU A 5 33.26 -31.89 -0.68
CA LEU A 5 32.69 -30.95 0.29
C LEU A 5 31.53 -31.59 1.08
N LEU A 6 30.60 -32.26 0.39
CA LEU A 6 29.48 -32.97 1.06
C LEU A 6 29.97 -34.05 2.04
N ARG A 7 31.00 -34.85 1.65
CA ARG A 7 31.57 -35.85 2.53
C ARG A 7 32.24 -35.21 3.75
N GLN A 8 32.88 -34.05 3.59
CA GLN A 8 33.50 -33.32 4.70
C GLN A 8 32.42 -32.76 5.64
N ILE A 9 31.37 -32.11 5.13
CA ILE A 9 30.25 -31.59 5.93
C ILE A 9 29.65 -32.73 6.78
N ARG A 10 29.49 -33.93 6.19
CA ARG A 10 28.98 -35.08 6.92
C ARG A 10 29.94 -35.57 8.02
N ASN A 11 31.25 -35.59 7.76
CA ASN A 11 32.23 -36.02 8.74
C ASN A 11 32.41 -35.04 9.90
N GLU A 12 32.19 -33.76 9.68
CA GLU A 12 32.24 -32.67 10.67
C GLU A 12 30.85 -32.28 11.15
N TRP A 13 29.89 -33.22 11.19
CA TRP A 13 28.48 -32.93 11.44
C TRP A 13 28.22 -32.15 12.73
N GLN A 14 28.95 -32.44 13.82
CA GLN A 14 28.79 -31.79 15.13
C GLN A 14 29.08 -30.29 15.08
N SER A 15 30.13 -29.88 14.37
CA SER A 15 30.43 -28.45 14.14
C SER A 15 29.49 -27.79 13.15
N ASN A 16 29.00 -28.55 12.16
CA ASN A 16 28.11 -28.05 11.13
C ASN A 16 26.65 -27.90 11.61
N VAL A 17 26.18 -28.73 12.54
CA VAL A 17 24.82 -28.69 13.10
C VAL A 17 24.53 -27.31 13.71
N TRP A 18 25.43 -26.78 14.51
CA TRP A 18 25.25 -25.50 15.17
C TRP A 18 25.05 -24.35 14.15
N ILE A 19 25.92 -24.28 13.14
CA ILE A 19 25.84 -23.29 12.08
C ILE A 19 24.60 -23.51 11.22
N SER A 20 24.21 -24.77 10.97
CA SER A 20 22.99 -25.09 10.23
C SER A 20 21.73 -24.62 10.95
N ILE A 21 21.68 -24.76 12.28
CA ILE A 21 20.57 -24.25 13.11
C ILE A 21 20.55 -22.72 13.05
N GLU A 22 21.70 -22.07 13.21
CA GLU A 22 21.82 -20.61 13.10
C GLU A 22 21.33 -20.11 11.72
N LEU A 23 21.82 -20.71 10.62
CA LEU A 23 21.40 -20.37 9.27
C LEU A 23 19.91 -20.64 9.04
N LEU A 24 19.35 -21.72 9.63
CA LEU A 24 17.93 -22.04 9.53
C LEU A 24 17.07 -20.94 10.17
N ILE A 25 17.37 -20.59 11.43
CA ILE A 25 16.64 -19.53 12.15
C ILE A 25 16.71 -18.21 11.39
N VAL A 26 17.93 -17.84 10.97
CA VAL A 26 18.16 -16.61 10.21
C VAL A 26 17.42 -16.62 8.88
N SER A 27 17.38 -17.75 8.16
CA SER A 27 16.64 -17.85 6.88
C SER A 27 15.15 -17.64 7.07
N VAL A 28 14.55 -18.22 8.10
CA VAL A 28 13.14 -18.05 8.43
C VAL A 28 12.83 -16.58 8.81
N VAL A 29 13.67 -15.96 9.62
CA VAL A 29 13.53 -14.54 9.98
C VAL A 29 13.66 -13.64 8.75
N MET A 30 14.63 -13.93 7.87
CA MET A 30 14.82 -13.17 6.63
C MET A 30 13.64 -13.32 5.68
N TRP A 31 13.05 -14.51 5.56
CA TRP A 31 11.83 -14.69 4.79
C TRP A 31 10.66 -13.86 5.37
N TYR A 32 10.47 -13.88 6.68
CA TYR A 32 9.41 -13.11 7.35
C TYR A 32 9.55 -11.60 7.10
N ILE A 33 10.77 -11.07 7.23
CA ILE A 33 11.07 -9.66 6.91
C ILE A 33 10.79 -9.38 5.43
N THR A 34 11.21 -10.28 4.54
CA THR A 34 11.03 -10.14 3.10
C THR A 34 9.55 -10.16 2.72
N ASP A 35 8.74 -11.08 3.27
CA ASP A 35 7.29 -11.16 3.04
C ASP A 35 6.58 -9.87 3.49
N TYR A 36 6.95 -9.36 4.66
CA TYR A 36 6.41 -8.11 5.18
C TYR A 36 6.75 -6.91 4.28
N LEU A 37 8.02 -6.73 3.95
CA LEU A 37 8.47 -5.60 3.11
C LEU A 37 7.92 -5.71 1.68
N TYR A 38 7.91 -6.91 1.10
CA TYR A 38 7.32 -7.18 -0.21
C TYR A 38 5.86 -6.76 -0.24
N THR A 39 5.09 -7.17 0.78
CA THR A 39 3.67 -6.82 0.90
C THR A 39 3.47 -5.31 0.98
N LYS A 40 4.22 -4.62 1.84
CA LYS A 40 4.09 -3.17 2.01
C LYS A 40 4.47 -2.40 0.74
N ILE A 41 5.57 -2.77 0.09
CA ILE A 41 5.99 -2.17 -1.18
C ILE A 41 4.96 -2.44 -2.28
N SER A 42 4.41 -3.66 -2.34
CA SER A 42 3.38 -4.00 -3.31
C SER A 42 2.11 -3.17 -3.13
N ILE A 43 1.64 -2.99 -1.89
CA ILE A 43 0.48 -2.15 -1.56
C ILE A 43 0.71 -0.70 -2.00
N ILE A 44 1.87 -0.11 -1.69
CA ILE A 44 2.18 1.27 -2.08
C ILE A 44 2.11 1.45 -3.61
N ASN A 45 2.52 0.43 -4.37
CA ASN A 45 2.53 0.45 -5.83
C ASN A 45 1.20 0.01 -6.48
N GLU A 46 0.17 -0.37 -5.71
CA GLU A 46 -1.15 -0.64 -6.27
C GLU A 46 -1.76 0.64 -6.89
N PRO A 47 -2.59 0.51 -7.96
CA PRO A 47 -3.31 1.65 -8.50
C PRO A 47 -4.15 2.36 -7.45
N LYS A 48 -4.19 3.68 -7.47
CA LYS A 48 -5.00 4.48 -6.53
C LYS A 48 -6.49 4.46 -6.90
N GLY A 49 -6.81 4.40 -8.18
CA GLY A 49 -8.16 4.49 -8.72
C GLY A 49 -8.71 5.92 -8.78
N PHE A 50 -7.90 6.91 -8.42
CA PHE A 50 -8.22 8.33 -8.46
C PHE A 50 -6.97 9.16 -8.77
N ASP A 51 -7.21 10.43 -9.12
CA ASP A 51 -6.19 11.44 -9.34
C ASP A 51 -6.53 12.70 -8.54
N THR A 52 -5.61 13.16 -7.69
CA THR A 52 -5.73 14.37 -6.87
C THR A 52 -4.84 15.51 -7.34
N GLU A 53 -4.10 15.35 -8.45
CA GLU A 53 -3.33 16.43 -9.03
C GLU A 53 -4.29 17.57 -9.42
N HIS A 54 -3.90 18.81 -9.16
CA HIS A 54 -4.73 20.01 -9.41
C HIS A 54 -6.09 20.04 -8.68
N CYS A 55 -6.26 19.24 -7.61
CA CYS A 55 -7.47 19.22 -6.79
C CYS A 55 -7.31 20.03 -5.51
N TYR A 56 -8.39 20.70 -5.11
CA TYR A 56 -8.45 21.53 -3.91
C TYR A 56 -9.74 21.27 -3.14
N LEU A 57 -9.62 21.22 -1.81
CA LEU A 57 -10.76 21.20 -0.90
C LEU A 57 -11.06 22.64 -0.47
N ILE A 58 -12.28 23.07 -0.68
CA ILE A 58 -12.76 24.38 -0.26
C ILE A 58 -13.53 24.19 1.05
N HIS A 59 -13.00 24.73 2.13
CA HIS A 59 -13.69 24.79 3.40
C HIS A 59 -14.64 25.97 3.38
N TYR A 60 -15.93 25.73 3.30
CA TYR A 60 -16.96 26.73 3.48
C TYR A 60 -17.55 26.67 4.90
N SER A 61 -18.12 27.77 5.37
CA SER A 61 -18.68 27.87 6.70
C SER A 61 -19.90 28.80 6.68
N LEU A 62 -20.67 28.76 7.76
CA LEU A 62 -21.78 29.66 7.96
C LEU A 62 -21.32 30.89 8.77
N LEU A 63 -21.87 32.04 8.47
CA LEU A 63 -21.71 33.24 9.29
C LEU A 63 -22.20 32.99 10.71
N ASN A 64 -21.50 33.59 11.67
CA ASN A 64 -21.94 33.57 13.06
C ASN A 64 -23.26 34.36 13.19
N GLU A 65 -24.21 33.83 13.97
CA GLU A 65 -25.51 34.49 14.25
C GLU A 65 -25.39 35.91 14.82
N GLN A 66 -24.26 36.22 15.45
CA GLN A 66 -23.95 37.56 15.95
C GLN A 66 -23.43 38.53 14.86
N SER A 67 -23.17 38.02 13.68
CA SER A 67 -22.72 38.88 12.55
C SER A 67 -23.85 39.81 12.12
N PRO A 68 -23.57 41.10 11.89
CA PRO A 68 -24.59 42.03 11.38
C PRO A 68 -25.18 41.65 10.01
N GLU A 69 -24.52 40.78 9.29
CA GLU A 69 -24.88 40.34 7.97
C GLU A 69 -25.51 38.94 7.97
N PHE A 70 -25.72 38.34 9.15
CA PHE A 70 -26.37 37.04 9.28
C PHE A 70 -27.87 37.17 8.93
N ILE A 71 -28.35 36.26 8.08
CA ILE A 71 -29.74 36.17 7.69
C ILE A 71 -30.42 35.09 8.54
N PRO A 72 -31.29 35.43 9.49
CA PRO A 72 -31.96 34.45 10.33
C PRO A 72 -33.03 33.65 9.56
N ASP A 73 -33.46 32.55 10.14
CA ASP A 73 -34.62 31.73 9.74
C ASP A 73 -34.57 31.21 8.28
N ARG A 74 -33.39 31.00 7.72
CA ARG A 74 -33.24 30.38 6.39
C ARG A 74 -33.70 28.92 6.40
N SER A 75 -34.66 28.58 5.54
CA SER A 75 -35.12 27.21 5.31
C SER A 75 -34.03 26.34 4.69
N ASP A 76 -34.23 25.03 4.76
CA ASP A 76 -33.28 24.10 4.13
C ASP A 76 -33.26 24.24 2.60
N ASP A 77 -34.40 24.51 1.97
CA ASP A 77 -34.47 24.81 0.54
C ASP A 77 -33.65 26.04 0.16
N GLU A 78 -33.72 27.11 0.96
CA GLU A 78 -32.91 28.32 0.74
C GLU A 78 -31.42 28.05 0.93
N LYS A 79 -31.04 27.26 1.94
CA LYS A 79 -29.63 26.84 2.16
C LYS A 79 -29.11 26.01 0.99
N ASN A 80 -29.93 25.08 0.48
CA ASN A 80 -29.59 24.27 -0.69
C ASN A 80 -29.42 25.12 -1.94
N ALA A 81 -30.28 26.11 -2.15
CA ALA A 81 -30.17 27.08 -3.26
C ALA A 81 -28.90 27.94 -3.13
N ASP A 82 -28.54 28.37 -1.92
CA ASP A 82 -27.30 29.10 -1.66
C ASP A 82 -26.06 28.27 -2.03
N LEU A 83 -26.00 27.01 -1.60
CA LEU A 83 -24.90 26.11 -1.93
C LEU A 83 -24.84 25.80 -3.43
N SER A 84 -25.98 25.60 -4.08
CA SER A 84 -26.07 25.49 -5.56
C SER A 84 -25.48 26.71 -6.25
N THR A 85 -25.87 27.91 -5.78
CA THR A 85 -25.34 29.17 -6.32
C THR A 85 -23.83 29.30 -6.11
N LEU A 86 -23.31 28.85 -4.95
CA LEU A 86 -21.89 28.85 -4.68
C LEU A 86 -21.13 27.91 -5.65
N MET A 87 -21.66 26.71 -5.89
CA MET A 87 -21.10 25.75 -6.86
C MET A 87 -21.11 26.32 -8.28
N ASP A 88 -22.22 26.94 -8.68
CA ASP A 88 -22.36 27.56 -10.03
C ASP A 88 -21.33 28.66 -10.24
N ARG A 89 -21.12 29.52 -9.24
CA ARG A 89 -20.09 30.57 -9.29
C ARG A 89 -18.69 30.01 -9.42
N LEU A 90 -18.39 28.92 -8.73
CA LEU A 90 -17.11 28.23 -8.86
C LEU A 90 -16.94 27.60 -10.25
N THR A 91 -17.99 26.96 -10.77
CA THR A 91 -17.97 26.31 -12.09
C THR A 91 -17.79 27.34 -13.22
N GLN A 92 -18.26 28.57 -13.03
CA GLN A 92 -18.11 29.66 -14.03
C GLN A 92 -16.69 30.21 -14.10
N ARG A 93 -15.80 29.88 -13.17
CA ARG A 93 -14.42 30.36 -13.24
C ARG A 93 -13.64 29.64 -14.35
N PRO A 94 -12.90 30.41 -15.17
CA PRO A 94 -12.23 29.84 -16.34
C PRO A 94 -11.15 28.81 -16.01
N GLU A 95 -10.53 28.91 -14.81
CA GLU A 95 -9.51 27.97 -14.34
C GLU A 95 -10.09 26.68 -13.79
N ILE A 96 -11.36 26.64 -13.39
CA ILE A 96 -11.96 25.44 -12.80
C ILE A 96 -12.47 24.50 -13.90
N GLU A 97 -12.14 23.22 -13.80
CA GLU A 97 -12.57 22.16 -14.69
C GLU A 97 -13.85 21.47 -14.20
N ALA A 98 -13.91 21.16 -12.91
CA ALA A 98 -15.04 20.47 -12.30
C ALA A 98 -15.19 20.87 -10.83
N VAL A 99 -16.44 20.86 -10.34
CA VAL A 99 -16.81 21.14 -8.94
C VAL A 99 -17.70 20.02 -8.46
N ALA A 100 -17.46 19.51 -7.27
CA ALA A 100 -18.34 18.52 -6.65
C ALA A 100 -18.48 18.78 -5.15
N MET A 101 -19.66 18.46 -4.61
CA MET A 101 -19.88 18.34 -3.18
C MET A 101 -19.97 16.87 -2.78
N GLY A 102 -19.68 16.57 -1.52
CA GLY A 102 -19.78 15.23 -1.01
C GLY A 102 -19.81 15.14 0.51
N GLN A 103 -20.00 13.90 0.96
CA GLN A 103 -19.89 13.51 2.35
C GLN A 103 -19.15 12.16 2.44
N ASN A 104 -18.10 12.10 3.24
CA ASN A 104 -17.19 10.94 3.35
C ASN A 104 -16.65 10.48 1.99
N SER A 105 -16.38 11.41 1.09
CA SER A 105 -16.24 11.12 -0.33
C SER A 105 -14.81 11.18 -0.84
N TYR A 106 -14.03 12.19 -0.46
CA TYR A 106 -12.70 12.40 -1.05
C TYR A 106 -11.63 11.45 -0.50
N PRO A 107 -10.59 11.15 -1.28
CA PRO A 107 -9.41 10.39 -0.82
C PRO A 107 -8.69 11.12 0.32
N TYR A 108 -8.00 10.36 1.17
CA TYR A 108 -7.27 10.89 2.35
C TYR A 108 -8.18 11.54 3.39
N ASN A 109 -9.45 11.15 3.41
CA ASN A 109 -10.41 11.60 4.40
C ASN A 109 -10.31 10.73 5.65
N SER A 110 -10.26 11.35 6.84
CA SER A 110 -10.26 10.63 8.12
C SER A 110 -11.66 10.16 8.54
N SER A 111 -12.69 10.54 7.78
CA SER A 111 -14.09 10.18 8.03
C SER A 111 -14.59 9.20 6.98
N ASN A 112 -15.32 8.17 7.40
CA ASN A 112 -16.02 7.28 6.49
C ASN A 112 -17.32 6.77 7.11
N SER A 113 -18.23 6.28 6.27
CA SER A 113 -19.49 5.68 6.68
C SER A 113 -19.70 4.38 5.93
N GLY A 114 -20.16 3.35 6.63
CA GLY A 114 -20.49 2.06 6.02
C GLY A 114 -21.87 2.05 5.39
N VAL A 115 -22.04 1.19 4.41
CA VAL A 115 -23.32 0.96 3.75
C VAL A 115 -23.61 -0.51 3.55
N TYR A 116 -24.90 -0.85 3.59
CA TYR A 116 -25.45 -2.13 3.17
C TYR A 116 -26.34 -1.91 1.96
N MET A 117 -26.09 -2.70 0.91
CA MET A 117 -26.88 -2.70 -0.32
C MET A 117 -27.40 -4.12 -0.53
N GLU A 118 -28.67 -4.26 -0.84
CA GLU A 118 -29.33 -5.56 -1.01
C GLU A 118 -30.24 -5.58 -2.23
N CYS A 119 -30.19 -6.66 -2.99
CA CYS A 119 -31.19 -7.02 -3.98
C CYS A 119 -31.47 -8.53 -3.90
N ASP A 120 -32.51 -9.01 -4.60
CA ASP A 120 -32.99 -10.41 -4.50
C ASP A 120 -31.91 -11.47 -4.63
N THR A 121 -30.83 -11.19 -5.33
CA THR A 121 -29.75 -12.13 -5.63
C THR A 121 -28.44 -11.78 -4.93
N PHE A 122 -28.40 -10.70 -4.15
CA PHE A 122 -27.15 -10.21 -3.59
C PHE A 122 -27.36 -9.33 -2.35
N ASN A 123 -26.50 -9.51 -1.35
CA ASN A 123 -26.45 -8.72 -0.13
C ASN A 123 -25.00 -8.38 0.25
N THR A 124 -24.71 -7.08 0.43
CA THR A 124 -23.37 -6.63 0.80
C THR A 124 -23.00 -6.89 2.27
N GLN A 125 -23.94 -7.25 3.16
CA GLN A 125 -23.64 -7.60 4.56
C GLN A 125 -22.51 -8.63 4.65
N GLY A 126 -22.43 -9.46 3.67
CA GLY A 126 -21.42 -10.45 3.53
C GLY A 126 -20.10 -10.00 2.88
N ALA A 127 -20.01 -8.85 2.23
CA ALA A 127 -18.82 -8.39 1.50
C ALA A 127 -17.78 -7.69 2.39
N GLY A 128 -18.06 -7.51 3.68
CA GLY A 128 -17.23 -6.74 4.59
C GLY A 128 -17.67 -5.28 4.64
N TYR A 129 -16.76 -4.41 5.12
CA TYR A 129 -17.04 -2.98 5.19
C TYR A 129 -17.01 -2.36 3.80
N VAL A 130 -18.11 -1.74 3.41
CA VAL A 130 -18.26 -1.01 2.14
C VAL A 130 -18.43 0.47 2.47
N VAL A 131 -17.54 1.30 1.95
CA VAL A 131 -17.56 2.75 2.19
C VAL A 131 -18.66 3.39 1.36
N ARG A 132 -19.52 4.18 1.99
CA ARG A 132 -20.51 5.02 1.34
C ARG A 132 -19.90 6.39 1.03
N ARG A 133 -19.94 6.80 -0.24
CA ARG A 133 -19.62 8.14 -0.70
C ARG A 133 -20.89 8.78 -1.22
N LEU A 134 -21.41 9.79 -0.53
CA LEU A 134 -22.47 10.63 -1.07
C LEU A 134 -21.81 11.74 -1.88
N VAL A 135 -22.20 11.91 -3.14
CA VAL A 135 -21.48 12.80 -4.05
C VAL A 135 -22.42 13.46 -5.05
N THR A 136 -22.13 14.70 -5.44
CA THR A 136 -22.78 15.31 -6.61
C THR A 136 -22.23 14.69 -7.90
N HIS A 137 -22.94 14.82 -8.98
CA HIS A 137 -22.70 14.13 -10.24
C HIS A 137 -21.28 14.33 -10.83
N ASP A 138 -20.63 15.46 -10.60
CA ASP A 138 -19.32 15.76 -11.18
C ASP A 138 -18.12 15.20 -10.36
N TYR A 139 -18.38 14.51 -9.26
CA TYR A 139 -17.34 13.89 -8.46
C TYR A 139 -16.38 12.98 -9.26
N PRO A 140 -16.85 12.11 -10.20
CA PRO A 140 -15.95 11.31 -11.01
C PRO A 140 -15.00 12.16 -11.88
N ARG A 141 -15.43 13.35 -12.33
CA ARG A 141 -14.61 14.28 -13.10
C ARG A 141 -13.55 14.95 -12.23
N VAL A 142 -13.92 15.37 -11.01
CA VAL A 142 -12.96 15.97 -10.07
C VAL A 142 -11.81 15.05 -9.77
N PHE A 143 -12.06 13.78 -9.51
CA PHE A 143 -11.03 12.80 -9.14
C PHE A 143 -10.61 11.87 -10.28
N ARG A 144 -11.02 12.13 -11.51
CA ARG A 144 -10.72 11.32 -12.71
C ARG A 144 -10.97 9.84 -12.47
N VAL A 145 -12.13 9.50 -11.92
CA VAL A 145 -12.55 8.12 -11.66
C VAL A 145 -13.01 7.47 -12.96
N TYR A 146 -12.49 6.30 -13.25
CA TYR A 146 -12.85 5.54 -14.47
C TYR A 146 -13.71 4.33 -14.12
N GLY A 147 -14.63 3.98 -15.03
CA GLY A 147 -15.44 2.79 -14.92
C GLY A 147 -14.64 1.50 -15.11
N ALA A 148 -15.16 0.42 -14.55
CA ALA A 148 -14.53 -0.90 -14.64
C ALA A 148 -14.55 -1.48 -16.06
N ASN A 149 -15.49 -1.03 -16.91
CA ASN A 149 -15.57 -1.41 -18.32
C ASN A 149 -14.93 -0.35 -19.26
N GLY A 150 -14.20 0.63 -18.70
CA GLY A 150 -13.54 1.69 -19.44
C GLY A 150 -14.40 2.94 -19.68
N GLU A 151 -15.50 3.09 -18.94
CA GLU A 151 -16.30 4.33 -18.95
C GLU A 151 -15.43 5.50 -18.47
N SER A 152 -15.55 6.63 -19.19
CA SER A 152 -14.84 7.87 -18.81
C SER A 152 -15.45 8.53 -17.58
N PRO A 153 -14.72 9.44 -16.89
CA PRO A 153 -15.27 10.21 -15.77
C PRO A 153 -16.52 10.99 -16.14
N GLU A 154 -16.60 11.55 -17.34
CA GLU A 154 -17.77 12.29 -17.86
C GLU A 154 -18.98 11.36 -17.98
N ARG A 155 -18.77 10.13 -18.49
CA ARG A 155 -19.85 9.15 -18.61
C ARG A 155 -20.36 8.70 -17.24
N LEU A 156 -19.47 8.47 -16.28
CA LEU A 156 -19.88 8.15 -14.90
C LEU A 156 -20.64 9.32 -14.25
N SER A 157 -20.25 10.55 -14.51
CA SER A 157 -20.96 11.76 -14.05
C SER A 157 -22.37 11.83 -14.60
N GLU A 158 -22.57 11.53 -15.89
CA GLU A 158 -23.90 11.46 -16.49
C GLU A 158 -24.79 10.40 -15.84
N LEU A 159 -24.22 9.22 -15.54
CA LEU A 159 -24.94 8.12 -14.91
C LEU A 159 -25.37 8.46 -13.46
N LEU A 160 -24.60 9.27 -12.76
CA LEU A 160 -24.97 9.76 -11.42
C LEU A 160 -26.11 10.79 -11.45
N LYS A 161 -26.38 11.47 -12.59
CA LYS A 161 -27.53 12.37 -12.74
C LYS A 161 -28.88 11.64 -12.83
N GLU A 162 -28.87 10.36 -13.09
CA GLU A 162 -30.06 9.55 -13.38
C GLU A 162 -30.64 8.86 -12.14
N ASP A 163 -30.54 9.39 -10.96
CA ASP A 163 -30.95 8.71 -9.71
C ASP A 163 -30.44 7.27 -9.63
N GLY A 164 -29.26 7.10 -9.09
CA GLY A 164 -28.64 5.80 -9.04
C GLY A 164 -27.36 5.79 -8.21
N PHE A 165 -26.71 4.67 -8.23
CA PHE A 165 -25.43 4.55 -7.59
C PHE A 165 -24.45 3.78 -8.48
N LEU A 166 -23.17 4.02 -8.21
CA LEU A 166 -22.04 3.27 -8.76
C LEU A 166 -21.42 2.43 -7.65
N ILE A 167 -20.80 1.30 -8.02
CA ILE A 167 -20.18 0.39 -7.06
C ILE A 167 -18.82 -0.05 -7.57
N THR A 168 -17.86 -0.27 -6.66
CA THR A 168 -16.55 -0.80 -7.07
C THR A 168 -16.63 -2.25 -7.51
N ASP A 169 -15.96 -2.59 -8.61
CA ASP A 169 -16.00 -3.91 -9.24
C ASP A 169 -15.45 -5.02 -8.33
N ASN A 170 -14.52 -4.70 -7.41
CA ASN A 170 -13.89 -5.68 -6.51
C ASN A 170 -14.76 -6.14 -5.34
N ILE A 171 -15.93 -5.53 -5.11
CA ILE A 171 -16.75 -5.78 -3.91
C ILE A 171 -17.19 -7.24 -3.78
N PHE A 172 -17.39 -7.93 -4.88
CA PHE A 172 -17.92 -9.28 -4.93
C PHE A 172 -16.83 -10.36 -4.97
N LYS A 173 -15.66 -10.03 -5.53
CA LYS A 173 -14.57 -10.97 -5.73
C LYS A 173 -14.16 -11.69 -4.44
N ARG A 174 -14.18 -10.97 -3.34
CA ARG A 174 -13.66 -11.44 -2.06
C ARG A 174 -14.57 -12.47 -1.38
N ARG A 175 -15.87 -12.39 -1.57
CA ARG A 175 -16.83 -13.16 -0.77
C ARG A 175 -17.77 -14.07 -1.58
N TYR A 176 -18.06 -13.69 -2.81
CA TYR A 176 -19.04 -14.39 -3.65
C TYR A 176 -18.43 -15.03 -4.88
N GLY A 177 -17.12 -14.91 -5.09
CA GLY A 177 -16.44 -15.43 -6.28
C GLY A 177 -16.84 -14.73 -7.58
N ILE A 178 -17.61 -13.65 -7.51
CA ILE A 178 -18.03 -12.86 -8.67
C ILE A 178 -16.93 -11.84 -8.96
N GLU A 179 -16.37 -11.89 -10.16
CA GLU A 179 -15.25 -11.00 -10.54
C GLU A 179 -15.72 -9.63 -10.99
N HIS A 180 -16.95 -9.54 -11.57
CA HIS A 180 -17.46 -8.29 -12.15
C HIS A 180 -18.92 -8.03 -11.80
N MET A 181 -19.23 -6.73 -11.62
CA MET A 181 -20.58 -6.27 -11.29
C MET A 181 -21.49 -6.07 -12.50
N LYS A 182 -21.01 -6.24 -13.72
CA LYS A 182 -21.76 -5.93 -14.94
C LYS A 182 -23.11 -6.68 -15.04
N ASP A 183 -23.21 -7.88 -14.43
CA ASP A 183 -24.43 -8.67 -14.44
C ASP A 183 -25.51 -8.12 -13.49
N PHE A 184 -25.16 -7.13 -12.66
CA PHE A 184 -26.05 -6.46 -11.72
C PHE A 184 -26.44 -5.05 -12.17
N ILE A 185 -25.80 -4.52 -13.20
CA ILE A 185 -26.14 -3.19 -13.75
C ILE A 185 -27.59 -3.19 -14.20
N GLY A 186 -28.33 -2.14 -13.77
CA GLY A 186 -29.75 -1.99 -14.01
C GLY A 186 -30.67 -2.61 -12.95
N LYS A 187 -30.15 -3.39 -12.00
CA LYS A 187 -30.93 -3.90 -10.88
C LYS A 187 -31.12 -2.84 -9.79
N ARG A 188 -32.24 -2.95 -9.07
CA ARG A 188 -32.58 -2.10 -7.94
C ARG A 188 -32.09 -2.70 -6.64
N PHE A 189 -31.54 -1.87 -5.78
CA PHE A 189 -30.99 -2.26 -4.47
C PHE A 189 -31.68 -1.45 -3.37
N ALA A 190 -32.10 -2.14 -2.32
CA ALA A 190 -32.39 -1.51 -1.04
C ALA A 190 -31.09 -1.11 -0.34
N ASN A 191 -31.15 -0.09 0.50
CA ASN A 191 -30.00 0.44 1.22
C ASN A 191 -30.39 0.84 2.66
N ASN A 192 -29.40 1.12 3.52
CA ASN A 192 -29.63 1.48 4.91
C ASN A 192 -29.55 2.99 5.22
N PHE A 193 -29.49 3.83 4.21
CA PHE A 193 -29.37 5.30 4.37
C PHE A 193 -30.48 6.09 3.68
N SER A 194 -31.30 5.45 2.85
CA SER A 194 -32.46 6.01 2.18
C SER A 194 -33.64 5.03 2.25
N SER A 195 -34.86 5.54 2.29
CA SER A 195 -36.08 4.74 2.17
C SER A 195 -36.30 4.17 0.76
N ASP A 196 -35.67 4.79 -0.23
CA ASP A 196 -35.83 4.46 -1.63
C ASP A 196 -34.82 3.43 -2.10
N THR A 197 -35.23 2.58 -3.04
CA THR A 197 -34.30 1.68 -3.72
C THR A 197 -33.52 2.44 -4.79
N LEU A 198 -32.20 2.20 -4.85
CA LEU A 198 -31.31 2.81 -5.84
C LEU A 198 -31.02 1.82 -6.97
N THR A 199 -30.87 2.33 -8.18
CA THR A 199 -30.51 1.52 -9.36
C THR A 199 -29.00 1.53 -9.56
N LEU A 200 -28.39 0.35 -9.66
CA LEU A 200 -26.99 0.25 -10.03
C LEU A 200 -26.80 0.66 -11.49
N ARG A 201 -26.07 1.75 -11.72
CA ARG A 201 -25.87 2.33 -13.06
C ARG A 201 -24.57 1.88 -13.72
N ALA A 202 -23.50 1.74 -12.97
CA ALA A 202 -22.20 1.27 -13.47
C ALA A 202 -21.34 0.67 -12.35
N ALA A 203 -20.35 -0.10 -12.77
CA ALA A 203 -19.23 -0.46 -11.91
C ALA A 203 -18.04 0.46 -12.19
N TYR A 204 -17.28 0.83 -11.16
CA TYR A 204 -16.06 1.62 -11.32
C TYR A 204 -14.85 0.93 -10.71
N ASN A 205 -13.66 1.35 -11.15
CA ASN A 205 -12.41 0.80 -10.63
C ASN A 205 -12.28 1.10 -9.14
N PRO A 206 -11.78 0.16 -8.33
CA PRO A 206 -11.61 0.38 -6.90
C PRO A 206 -10.81 1.64 -6.60
N ILE A 207 -11.34 2.47 -5.70
CA ILE A 207 -10.71 3.68 -5.21
C ILE A 207 -10.11 3.38 -3.84
N ARG A 208 -8.81 3.50 -3.70
CA ARG A 208 -8.13 3.36 -2.41
C ARG A 208 -8.50 4.52 -1.49
N TYR A 209 -8.47 4.27 -0.19
CA TYR A 209 -8.72 5.31 0.80
C TYR A 209 -7.49 6.23 0.97
N ASP A 210 -6.31 5.63 0.93
CA ASP A 210 -5.01 6.27 1.00
C ASP A 210 -3.93 5.44 0.26
N ASP A 211 -2.67 5.89 0.27
CA ASP A 211 -1.58 5.21 -0.43
C ASP A 211 -1.09 3.94 0.28
N TYR A 212 -1.55 3.66 1.50
CA TYR A 212 -1.13 2.52 2.33
C TYR A 212 -2.21 1.47 2.54
N SER A 213 -3.45 1.78 2.16
CA SER A 213 -4.58 0.85 2.17
C SER A 213 -4.56 -0.02 0.93
N SER A 214 -4.68 -1.35 1.08
CA SER A 214 -4.72 -2.26 -0.05
C SER A 214 -6.05 -2.18 -0.80
N LEU A 215 -5.99 -2.31 -2.13
CA LEU A 215 -7.15 -2.36 -3.04
C LEU A 215 -8.20 -3.41 -2.64
N GLN A 216 -7.78 -4.52 -2.06
CA GLN A 216 -8.70 -5.56 -1.61
C GLN A 216 -9.70 -5.08 -0.53
N TRP A 217 -9.37 -3.99 0.19
CA TRP A 217 -10.20 -3.39 1.23
C TRP A 217 -10.95 -2.14 0.75
N SER A 218 -10.74 -1.73 -0.49
CA SER A 218 -11.26 -0.50 -1.08
C SER A 218 -12.63 -0.68 -1.73
N ALA A 219 -13.51 -1.44 -1.06
CA ALA A 219 -14.89 -1.58 -1.51
C ALA A 219 -15.68 -0.31 -1.16
N SER A 220 -16.32 0.30 -2.14
CA SER A 220 -17.12 1.51 -1.93
C SER A 220 -18.25 1.65 -2.95
N ILE A 221 -19.26 2.44 -2.58
CA ILE A 221 -20.29 2.93 -3.49
C ILE A 221 -20.20 4.43 -3.60
N MET A 222 -20.64 4.96 -4.73
CA MET A 222 -20.98 6.37 -4.93
C MET A 222 -22.47 6.48 -5.17
N ALA A 223 -23.18 7.16 -4.28
CA ALA A 223 -24.59 7.49 -4.46
C ALA A 223 -24.71 8.95 -4.85
N GLY A 224 -25.43 9.22 -5.93
CA GLY A 224 -25.71 10.57 -6.42
C GLY A 224 -26.61 11.32 -5.44
N VAL A 225 -26.34 12.60 -5.24
CA VAL A 225 -27.07 13.51 -4.37
C VAL A 225 -27.66 14.64 -5.22
N GLY A 226 -28.97 14.87 -5.04
CA GLY A 226 -29.67 16.00 -5.65
C GLY A 226 -29.47 17.30 -4.88
N GLN A 227 -29.93 18.40 -5.49
CA GLN A 227 -29.80 19.75 -4.89
C GLN A 227 -30.54 19.88 -3.55
N GLU A 228 -31.60 19.10 -3.35
CA GLU A 228 -32.42 19.07 -2.13
C GLU A 228 -31.64 18.65 -0.87
N ASP A 229 -30.48 18.01 -1.05
CA ASP A 229 -29.66 17.45 0.04
C ASP A 229 -28.30 18.15 0.21
N TYR A 230 -28.03 19.25 -0.50
CA TYR A 230 -26.70 19.91 -0.45
C TYR A 230 -26.32 20.41 0.94
N ASN A 231 -27.28 20.82 1.76
CA ASN A 231 -27.05 21.25 3.14
C ASN A 231 -26.51 20.12 4.07
N TRP A 232 -26.65 18.86 3.65
CA TRP A 232 -26.06 17.71 4.34
C TRP A 232 -24.63 17.39 3.89
N MET A 233 -24.17 18.00 2.80
CA MET A 233 -22.81 17.82 2.32
C MET A 233 -21.85 18.68 3.14
N THR A 234 -20.69 18.13 3.41
CA THR A 234 -19.65 18.79 4.24
C THR A 234 -18.37 19.06 3.47
N GLU A 235 -18.29 18.56 2.26
CA GLU A 235 -17.11 18.59 1.42
C GLU A 235 -17.42 19.34 0.11
N LEU A 236 -16.59 20.30 -0.24
CA LEU A 236 -16.65 21.01 -1.51
C LEU A 236 -15.28 20.91 -2.16
N VAL A 237 -15.21 20.19 -3.27
CA VAL A 237 -13.95 19.89 -3.96
C VAL A 237 -13.98 20.45 -5.38
N VAL A 238 -12.84 20.95 -5.81
CA VAL A 238 -12.68 21.48 -7.18
C VAL A 238 -11.46 20.89 -7.83
N ARG A 239 -11.53 20.65 -9.14
CA ARG A 239 -10.37 20.42 -9.99
C ARG A 239 -10.09 21.66 -10.82
N VAL A 240 -8.85 22.10 -10.79
CA VAL A 240 -8.33 23.17 -11.62
C VAL A 240 -7.77 22.58 -12.91
N LYS A 241 -7.87 23.29 -14.01
CA LYS A 241 -7.31 22.89 -15.30
C LYS A 241 -5.79 22.85 -15.23
N ASP A 242 -5.20 21.91 -15.95
CA ASP A 242 -3.75 21.79 -16.06
C ASP A 242 -3.09 23.13 -16.38
N ASN A 243 -2.02 23.47 -15.68
CA ASN A 243 -1.28 24.73 -15.79
C ASN A 243 -2.01 26.04 -15.38
N MET A 244 -3.18 25.94 -14.70
CA MET A 244 -3.93 27.11 -14.21
C MET A 244 -3.95 27.23 -12.68
N ASP A 245 -3.30 26.34 -11.97
CA ASP A 245 -3.26 26.29 -10.50
C ASP A 245 -2.17 27.19 -9.88
N GLN A 246 -1.37 27.87 -10.71
CA GLN A 246 -0.41 28.85 -10.19
C GLN A 246 -1.16 29.95 -9.42
N ASP A 247 -0.83 30.08 -8.12
CA ASP A 247 -1.43 31.02 -7.17
C ASP A 247 -2.96 30.89 -7.05
N PHE A 248 -3.52 29.69 -7.37
CA PHE A 248 -4.96 29.46 -7.36
C PHE A 248 -5.60 29.79 -6.00
N ILE A 249 -5.01 29.29 -4.91
CA ILE A 249 -5.50 29.51 -3.53
C ILE A 249 -5.55 31.01 -3.24
N GLU A 250 -4.47 31.74 -3.53
CA GLU A 250 -4.40 33.20 -3.26
C GLU A 250 -5.43 33.97 -4.10
N LYS A 251 -5.56 33.65 -5.38
CA LYS A 251 -6.52 34.29 -6.28
C LYS A 251 -7.97 34.05 -5.84
N LEU A 252 -8.31 32.79 -5.51
CA LEU A 252 -9.68 32.45 -5.10
C LEU A 252 -10.01 33.06 -3.72
N MET A 253 -9.08 33.06 -2.77
CA MET A 253 -9.27 33.67 -1.45
C MET A 253 -9.42 35.19 -1.54
N LYS A 254 -8.73 35.86 -2.47
CA LYS A 254 -8.91 37.30 -2.71
C LYS A 254 -10.33 37.65 -3.19
N ASP A 255 -10.93 36.74 -3.94
CA ASP A 255 -12.30 36.92 -4.48
C ASP A 255 -13.36 36.37 -3.50
N ALA A 256 -12.95 35.70 -2.41
CA ALA A 256 -13.86 34.96 -1.51
C ALA A 256 -15.00 35.84 -0.97
N ASP A 257 -14.69 36.99 -0.39
CA ASP A 257 -15.68 37.88 0.24
C ASP A 257 -16.59 38.55 -0.77
N SER A 258 -16.08 38.91 -1.98
CA SER A 258 -16.82 39.68 -2.96
C SER A 258 -17.69 38.82 -3.89
N HIS A 259 -17.25 37.59 -4.20
CA HIS A 259 -17.91 36.77 -5.23
C HIS A 259 -18.45 35.43 -4.72
N PHE A 260 -17.93 34.91 -3.61
CA PHE A 260 -18.27 33.56 -3.12
C PHE A 260 -18.99 33.57 -1.77
N ARG A 261 -19.48 34.73 -1.37
CA ARG A 261 -20.43 34.84 -0.27
C ARG A 261 -21.84 34.72 -0.82
N VAL A 262 -22.61 33.72 -0.35
CA VAL A 262 -23.97 33.44 -0.78
C VAL A 262 -24.84 33.12 0.42
N GLY A 263 -25.88 33.91 0.67
CA GLY A 263 -26.65 33.80 1.91
C GLY A 263 -25.74 33.92 3.14
N ASN A 264 -25.79 32.90 4.00
CA ASN A 264 -24.91 32.80 5.17
C ASN A 264 -23.63 32.06 4.90
N TYR A 265 -23.43 31.48 3.72
CA TYR A 265 -22.22 30.72 3.41
C TYR A 265 -21.10 31.62 2.89
N TYR A 266 -19.86 31.28 3.30
CA TYR A 266 -18.65 31.92 2.83
C TYR A 266 -17.49 30.90 2.75
N ILE A 267 -16.49 31.17 1.93
CA ILE A 267 -15.26 30.36 1.85
C ILE A 267 -14.36 30.76 3.02
N ALA A 268 -14.10 29.81 3.91
CA ALA A 268 -13.25 30.05 5.08
C ALA A 268 -11.76 29.78 4.79
N SER A 269 -11.44 28.75 4.03
CA SER A 269 -10.09 28.41 3.60
C SER A 269 -10.08 27.45 2.41
N ILE A 270 -8.94 27.31 1.79
CA ILE A 270 -8.72 26.38 0.67
C ILE A 270 -7.46 25.59 0.97
N GLN A 271 -7.52 24.29 0.76
CA GLN A 271 -6.41 23.39 1.00
C GLN A 271 -6.13 22.54 -0.25
N SER A 272 -4.84 22.38 -0.61
CA SER A 272 -4.45 21.50 -1.70
C SER A 272 -4.58 20.03 -1.29
N PHE A 273 -4.84 19.15 -2.24
CA PHE A 273 -4.85 17.70 -1.95
C PHE A 273 -3.45 17.15 -1.64
N ASP A 274 -2.39 17.84 -2.05
CA ASP A 274 -1.03 17.48 -1.65
C ASP A 274 -0.83 17.69 -0.14
N ASP A 275 -1.29 18.83 0.41
CA ASP A 275 -1.25 19.09 1.85
C ASP A 275 -2.13 18.11 2.64
N ILE A 276 -3.35 17.82 2.15
CA ILE A 276 -4.27 16.86 2.77
C ILE A 276 -3.61 15.47 2.82
N ARG A 277 -3.02 15.04 1.72
CA ARG A 277 -2.30 13.77 1.60
C ARG A 277 -1.12 13.72 2.57
N GLU A 278 -0.29 14.77 2.63
CA GLU A 278 0.87 14.80 3.53
C GLU A 278 0.44 14.70 5.00
N ILE A 279 -0.57 15.46 5.40
CA ILE A 279 -1.11 15.45 6.76
C ILE A 279 -1.70 14.09 7.11
N HIS A 280 -2.56 13.55 6.24
CA HIS A 280 -3.23 12.25 6.45
C HIS A 280 -2.25 11.09 6.58
N GLN A 281 -1.17 11.13 5.78
CA GLN A 281 -0.21 10.03 5.71
C GLN A 281 0.98 10.16 6.65
N ARG A 282 1.08 11.22 7.44
CA ARG A 282 2.22 11.48 8.33
C ARG A 282 2.58 10.30 9.22
N ASP A 283 1.58 9.71 9.87
CA ASP A 283 1.78 8.58 10.78
C ASP A 283 2.17 7.31 10.03
N TYR A 284 1.54 7.03 8.89
CA TYR A 284 1.91 5.90 8.02
C TYR A 284 3.36 6.01 7.52
N VAL A 285 3.78 7.21 7.12
CA VAL A 285 5.17 7.45 6.68
C VAL A 285 6.14 7.25 7.84
N ALA A 286 5.81 7.72 9.05
CA ALA A 286 6.62 7.51 10.25
C ALA A 286 6.74 6.02 10.59
N ASP A 287 5.63 5.29 10.58
CA ASP A 287 5.60 3.84 10.80
C ASP A 287 6.44 3.09 9.74
N MET A 288 6.29 3.43 8.47
CA MET A 288 7.08 2.82 7.40
C MET A 288 8.57 3.06 7.57
N ARG A 289 8.99 4.29 7.95
CA ARG A 289 10.40 4.59 8.27
C ARG A 289 10.89 3.72 9.43
N MET A 290 10.09 3.56 10.49
CA MET A 290 10.43 2.72 11.63
C MET A 290 10.60 1.26 11.21
N TYR A 291 9.67 0.70 10.43
CA TYR A 291 9.75 -0.68 9.95
C TYR A 291 10.95 -0.92 9.02
N PHE A 292 11.21 -0.02 8.07
CA PHE A 292 12.38 -0.13 7.20
C PHE A 292 13.68 -0.02 7.98
N THR A 293 13.78 0.94 8.91
CA THR A 293 14.98 1.13 9.75
C THR A 293 15.21 -0.07 10.67
N GLY A 294 14.16 -0.57 11.33
CA GLY A 294 14.22 -1.76 12.15
C GLY A 294 14.63 -3.01 11.39
N SER A 295 14.07 -3.21 10.19
CA SER A 295 14.43 -4.33 9.31
C SER A 295 15.88 -4.24 8.84
N ALA A 296 16.35 -3.04 8.46
CA ALA A 296 17.75 -2.81 8.07
C ALA A 296 18.72 -3.05 9.23
N PHE A 297 18.37 -2.59 10.44
CA PHE A 297 19.13 -2.83 11.65
C PHE A 297 19.23 -4.34 11.96
N LEU A 298 18.10 -5.06 11.87
CA LEU A 298 18.06 -6.50 12.10
C LEU A 298 18.89 -7.25 11.05
N ALA A 299 18.77 -6.91 9.77
CA ALA A 299 19.56 -7.47 8.68
C ALA A 299 21.08 -7.23 8.89
N LEU A 300 21.46 -6.03 9.35
CA LEU A 300 22.85 -5.71 9.69
C LEU A 300 23.36 -6.58 10.85
N ASN A 301 22.59 -6.75 11.92
CA ASN A 301 22.97 -7.60 13.05
C ASN A 301 23.13 -9.07 12.63
N ILE A 302 22.23 -9.59 11.80
CA ILE A 302 22.34 -10.92 11.21
C ILE A 302 23.63 -11.05 10.40
N PHE A 303 23.93 -10.07 9.54
CA PHE A 303 25.16 -10.06 8.74
C PHE A 303 26.42 -10.09 9.62
N LEU A 304 26.45 -9.26 10.67
CA LEU A 304 27.60 -9.23 11.60
C LEU A 304 27.74 -10.55 12.38
N GLY A 305 26.63 -11.16 12.79
CA GLY A 305 26.63 -12.48 13.42
C GLY A 305 27.22 -13.56 12.51
N LEU A 306 26.73 -13.64 11.28
CA LEU A 306 27.25 -14.56 10.26
C LEU A 306 28.73 -14.30 9.95
N LEU A 307 29.14 -13.04 9.82
CA LEU A 307 30.54 -12.66 9.62
C LEU A 307 31.42 -13.17 10.77
N GLY A 308 30.97 -12.99 12.02
CA GLY A 308 31.68 -13.48 13.21
C GLY A 308 31.82 -14.99 13.20
N THR A 309 30.72 -15.71 12.94
CA THR A 309 30.69 -17.18 12.88
C THR A 309 31.62 -17.73 11.79
N PHE A 310 31.55 -17.20 10.57
CA PHE A 310 32.42 -17.62 9.48
C PHE A 310 33.88 -17.23 9.70
N TRP A 311 34.13 -16.07 10.33
CA TRP A 311 35.47 -15.65 10.71
C TRP A 311 36.13 -16.65 11.72
N PHE A 312 35.39 -16.96 12.78
CA PHE A 312 35.85 -17.91 13.80
C PHE A 312 36.11 -19.30 13.21
N ARG A 313 35.18 -19.78 12.39
CA ARG A 313 35.32 -21.07 11.70
C ARG A 313 36.52 -21.12 10.76
N THR A 314 36.78 -20.07 10.01
CA THR A 314 37.95 -20.01 9.12
C THR A 314 39.24 -20.03 9.91
N ARG A 315 39.29 -19.35 11.09
CA ARG A 315 40.44 -19.40 11.98
C ARG A 315 40.73 -20.81 12.50
N GLN A 316 39.73 -21.55 12.93
CA GLN A 316 39.90 -22.92 13.40
C GLN A 316 40.47 -23.87 12.33
N ARG A 317 40.26 -23.50 11.04
CA ARG A 317 40.73 -24.32 9.90
C ARG A 317 42.07 -23.91 9.32
N ILE A 318 42.76 -22.96 9.92
CA ILE A 318 44.07 -22.51 9.45
C ILE A 318 45.06 -23.69 9.28
N PRO A 319 45.17 -24.65 10.22
CA PRO A 319 46.09 -25.81 10.05
C PRO A 319 45.71 -26.68 8.84
N GLU A 320 44.40 -26.95 8.64
CA GLU A 320 43.93 -27.71 7.46
C GLU A 320 44.25 -26.99 6.14
N ILE A 321 44.05 -25.68 6.11
CA ILE A 321 44.36 -24.85 4.92
C ILE A 321 45.86 -24.86 4.65
N ALA A 322 46.70 -24.78 5.68
CA ALA A 322 48.16 -24.85 5.56
C ALA A 322 48.63 -26.19 4.93
N ILE A 323 48.11 -27.32 5.44
CA ILE A 323 48.40 -28.66 4.89
C ILE A 323 48.00 -28.76 3.42
N ARG A 324 46.85 -28.25 3.07
CA ARG A 324 46.36 -28.25 1.67
C ARG A 324 47.26 -27.42 0.75
N LYS A 325 47.72 -26.26 1.20
CA LYS A 325 48.66 -25.43 0.46
C LYS A 325 50.03 -26.14 0.29
N ALA A 326 50.51 -26.80 1.34
CA ALA A 326 51.71 -27.59 1.25
C ALA A 326 51.59 -28.72 0.21
N ASN A 327 50.38 -29.28 0.03
CA ASN A 327 50.05 -30.30 -0.96
C ASN A 327 49.67 -29.72 -2.36
N GLY A 328 49.96 -28.43 -2.64
CA GLY A 328 49.83 -27.83 -3.96
C GLY A 328 48.49 -27.15 -4.26
N ALA A 329 47.61 -26.95 -3.28
CA ALA A 329 46.39 -26.18 -3.50
C ALA A 329 46.70 -24.69 -3.79
N ASN A 330 46.14 -24.14 -4.87
CA ASN A 330 46.33 -22.74 -5.20
C ASN A 330 45.44 -21.82 -4.35
N ARG A 331 45.71 -20.50 -4.38
CA ARG A 331 44.98 -19.51 -3.58
C ARG A 331 43.49 -19.50 -3.91
N ILE A 332 43.13 -19.59 -5.19
CA ILE A 332 41.76 -19.56 -5.67
C ILE A 332 40.96 -20.78 -5.24
N ASP A 333 41.62 -21.98 -5.14
CA ASP A 333 40.98 -23.20 -4.68
C ASP A 333 40.54 -23.09 -3.22
N ILE A 334 41.40 -22.49 -2.39
CA ILE A 334 41.08 -22.23 -0.96
C ILE A 334 39.95 -21.23 -0.85
N PHE A 335 40.01 -20.12 -1.59
CA PHE A 335 38.98 -19.10 -1.61
C PHE A 335 37.60 -19.66 -2.00
N LYS A 336 37.52 -20.35 -3.17
CA LYS A 336 36.30 -21.02 -3.62
C LYS A 336 35.77 -22.07 -2.66
N ARG A 337 36.65 -22.69 -1.88
CA ARG A 337 36.25 -23.70 -0.92
C ARG A 337 35.59 -23.10 0.30
N VAL A 338 36.17 -22.03 0.88
CA VAL A 338 35.60 -21.33 2.05
C VAL A 338 34.24 -20.77 1.77
N ILE A 339 34.10 -20.05 0.65
CA ILE A 339 32.79 -19.50 0.20
C ILE A 339 31.81 -20.63 -0.12
N GLY A 340 32.23 -21.61 -0.91
CA GLY A 340 31.36 -22.70 -1.36
C GLY A 340 30.86 -23.58 -0.24
N GLU A 341 31.52 -23.61 0.92
CA GLU A 341 31.05 -24.32 2.09
C GLU A 341 29.87 -23.61 2.74
N GLY A 342 29.92 -22.30 2.92
CA GLY A 342 28.81 -21.51 3.43
C GLY A 342 27.57 -21.61 2.54
N GLU A 343 27.76 -21.45 1.22
CA GLU A 343 26.68 -21.59 0.24
C GLU A 343 26.07 -23.01 0.22
N LEU A 344 26.90 -24.03 0.37
CA LEU A 344 26.42 -25.40 0.41
C LEU A 344 25.62 -25.71 1.69
N LEU A 345 26.01 -25.14 2.83
CA LEU A 345 25.25 -25.26 4.07
C LEU A 345 23.90 -24.56 3.92
N LEU A 346 23.84 -23.35 3.35
CA LEU A 346 22.59 -22.67 3.04
C LEU A 346 21.69 -23.55 2.17
N LEU A 347 22.22 -24.12 1.10
CA LEU A 347 21.47 -24.99 0.18
C LEU A 347 20.93 -26.25 0.89
N LEU A 348 21.68 -26.82 1.83
CA LEU A 348 21.24 -27.99 2.59
C LEU A 348 20.12 -27.70 3.57
N ILE A 349 20.08 -26.51 4.17
CA ILE A 349 19.04 -26.09 5.11
C ILE A 349 17.79 -25.53 4.40
N THR A 350 17.92 -25.11 3.14
CA THR A 350 16.84 -24.47 2.37
C THR A 350 15.51 -25.26 2.38
N PRO A 351 15.48 -26.60 2.18
CA PRO A 351 14.21 -27.34 2.25
C PRO A 351 13.52 -27.25 3.61
N PHE A 352 14.30 -27.20 4.69
CA PHE A 352 13.76 -27.06 6.05
C PHE A 352 13.27 -25.62 6.29
N ALA A 353 14.01 -24.61 5.83
CA ALA A 353 13.59 -23.22 5.90
C ALA A 353 12.25 -23.01 5.17
N ILE A 354 12.14 -23.49 3.93
CA ILE A 354 10.88 -23.43 3.14
C ILE A 354 9.73 -24.12 3.87
N ALA A 355 9.98 -25.25 4.55
CA ALA A 355 8.93 -25.93 5.31
C ALA A 355 8.46 -25.08 6.49
N PHE A 356 9.36 -24.43 7.22
CA PHE A 356 9.01 -23.51 8.32
C PHE A 356 8.30 -22.26 7.79
N ASP A 357 8.77 -21.66 6.69
CA ASP A 357 8.13 -20.51 6.05
C ASP A 357 6.69 -20.83 5.61
N TYR A 358 6.50 -22.05 5.05
CA TYR A 358 5.17 -22.53 4.70
C TYR A 358 4.28 -22.71 5.94
N LEU A 359 4.80 -23.25 7.04
CA LEU A 359 4.05 -23.38 8.30
C LEU A 359 3.64 -22.00 8.84
N LEU A 360 4.54 -21.01 8.82
CA LEU A 360 4.21 -19.64 9.23
C LEU A 360 3.06 -19.06 8.39
N ALA A 361 3.09 -19.24 7.07
CA ALA A 361 2.03 -18.79 6.19
C ALA A 361 0.72 -19.59 6.38
N HIS A 362 0.80 -20.89 6.65
CA HIS A 362 -0.35 -21.75 6.88
C HIS A 362 -1.07 -21.44 8.22
N TYR A 363 -0.31 -21.12 9.26
CA TYR A 363 -0.86 -20.71 10.57
C TYR A 363 -1.17 -19.21 10.65
N GLU A 364 -1.18 -18.49 9.50
CA GLU A 364 -1.58 -17.08 9.41
C GLU A 364 -0.69 -16.13 10.23
N LEU A 365 0.58 -16.48 10.41
CA LEU A 365 1.53 -15.69 11.21
C LEU A 365 2.29 -14.63 10.41
N ASN A 366 2.06 -14.54 9.09
CA ASN A 366 2.61 -13.52 8.20
C ASN A 366 1.57 -12.46 7.82
N THR A 367 1.86 -11.64 6.82
CA THR A 367 0.96 -10.54 6.40
C THR A 367 -0.12 -11.05 5.45
N PHE A 368 -1.39 -10.70 5.73
CA PHE A 368 -2.51 -10.95 4.80
C PHE A 368 -2.44 -10.00 3.60
N TYR A 369 -2.40 -10.57 2.38
CA TYR A 369 -2.36 -9.77 1.15
C TYR A 369 -2.83 -10.62 -0.06
N GLN A 370 -3.45 -9.98 -1.05
CA GLN A 370 -3.99 -10.64 -2.26
C GLN A 370 -4.94 -11.81 -1.95
N GLY A 371 -5.79 -11.62 -0.94
CA GLY A 371 -6.83 -12.60 -0.59
C GLY A 371 -6.38 -13.73 0.33
N GLY A 372 -5.13 -13.74 0.83
CA GLY A 372 -4.67 -14.77 1.74
C GLY A 372 -3.36 -14.49 2.44
N TYR A 373 -3.08 -15.30 3.44
CA TYR A 373 -1.77 -15.37 4.09
C TYR A 373 -0.79 -16.18 3.24
N PHE A 374 -1.25 -17.27 2.61
CA PHE A 374 -0.50 -18.06 1.64
C PHE A 374 -0.99 -17.77 0.21
N VAL A 375 -0.17 -17.08 -0.56
CA VAL A 375 -0.33 -16.86 -2.00
C VAL A 375 0.91 -17.39 -2.69
N ALA A 376 0.77 -18.42 -3.52
CA ALA A 376 1.90 -19.19 -4.07
C ALA A 376 2.93 -18.33 -4.82
N SER A 377 2.48 -17.36 -5.63
CA SER A 377 3.37 -16.44 -6.37
C SER A 377 4.20 -15.58 -5.43
N ARG A 378 3.56 -14.97 -4.41
CA ARG A 378 4.23 -14.18 -3.37
C ARG A 378 5.19 -15.04 -2.56
N PHE A 379 4.74 -16.20 -2.11
CA PHE A 379 5.56 -17.12 -1.33
C PHE A 379 6.86 -17.48 -2.05
N ILE A 380 6.77 -17.90 -3.32
CA ILE A 380 7.94 -18.25 -4.14
C ILE A 380 8.85 -17.05 -4.35
N ALA A 381 8.29 -15.86 -4.63
CA ALA A 381 9.06 -14.64 -4.80
C ALA A 381 9.83 -14.28 -3.52
N CYS A 382 9.17 -14.32 -2.35
CA CYS A 382 9.79 -14.01 -1.06
C CYS A 382 10.87 -15.03 -0.67
N VAL A 383 10.64 -16.34 -0.92
CA VAL A 383 11.66 -17.39 -0.73
C VAL A 383 12.88 -17.12 -1.63
N ALA A 384 12.66 -16.80 -2.90
CA ALA A 384 13.78 -16.53 -3.82
C ALA A 384 14.57 -15.28 -3.42
N ILE A 385 13.88 -14.19 -3.06
CA ILE A 385 14.52 -12.92 -2.63
C ILE A 385 15.31 -13.15 -1.33
N SER A 386 14.70 -13.76 -0.31
CA SER A 386 15.38 -14.03 0.97
C SER A 386 16.58 -14.96 0.80
N TRP A 387 16.44 -16.01 -0.03
CA TRP A 387 17.55 -16.92 -0.33
C TRP A 387 18.71 -16.19 -1.05
N CYS A 388 18.43 -15.38 -2.06
CA CYS A 388 19.46 -14.58 -2.74
C CYS A 388 20.14 -13.62 -1.76
N PHE A 389 19.38 -12.98 -0.87
CA PHE A 389 19.93 -12.07 0.13
C PHE A 389 20.83 -12.80 1.11
N MET A 390 20.41 -13.97 1.62
CA MET A 390 21.22 -14.83 2.46
C MET A 390 22.52 -15.31 1.78
N ALA A 391 22.43 -15.71 0.51
CA ALA A 391 23.60 -16.10 -0.27
C ALA A 391 24.59 -14.93 -0.41
N LEU A 392 24.12 -13.73 -0.69
CA LEU A 392 24.94 -12.52 -0.73
C LEU A 392 25.58 -12.20 0.63
N MET A 393 24.82 -12.31 1.73
CA MET A 393 25.36 -12.12 3.08
C MET A 393 26.47 -13.11 3.40
N ILE A 394 26.28 -14.40 3.09
CA ILE A 394 27.30 -15.44 3.28
C ILE A 394 28.52 -15.13 2.40
N PHE A 395 28.33 -14.78 1.14
CA PHE A 395 29.41 -14.42 0.24
C PHE A 395 30.24 -13.26 0.79
N PHE A 396 29.61 -12.13 1.14
CA PHE A 396 30.34 -10.98 1.69
C PHE A 396 30.93 -11.25 3.09
N GLY A 397 30.19 -11.97 3.95
CA GLY A 397 30.66 -12.35 5.28
C GLY A 397 31.87 -13.30 5.26
N THR A 398 31.96 -14.16 4.25
CA THR A 398 33.10 -15.07 4.08
C THR A 398 34.24 -14.47 3.26
N LEU A 399 34.03 -13.35 2.57
CA LEU A 399 35.01 -12.73 1.67
C LEU A 399 36.32 -12.36 2.40
N LEU A 400 36.21 -11.67 3.55
CA LEU A 400 37.37 -11.25 4.32
C LEU A 400 38.14 -12.42 4.92
N PRO A 401 37.50 -13.40 5.64
CA PRO A 401 38.20 -14.57 6.13
C PRO A 401 38.77 -15.45 5.03
N ALA A 402 38.07 -15.63 3.90
CA ALA A 402 38.56 -16.37 2.75
C ALA A 402 39.80 -15.72 2.10
N ASN A 403 39.78 -14.38 1.98
CA ASN A 403 40.92 -13.63 1.48
C ASN A 403 42.15 -13.76 2.40
N ARG A 404 41.97 -13.69 3.71
CA ARG A 404 43.07 -13.92 4.65
C ARG A 404 43.59 -15.38 4.58
N ALA A 405 42.68 -16.36 4.54
CA ALA A 405 43.02 -17.76 4.45
C ALA A 405 43.87 -18.10 3.21
N MET A 406 43.56 -17.52 2.06
CA MET A 406 44.34 -17.78 0.84
C MET A 406 45.76 -17.17 0.85
N HIS A 407 46.08 -16.22 1.74
CA HIS A 407 47.39 -15.60 1.86
C HIS A 407 48.26 -16.20 2.98
N ILE A 408 47.75 -17.15 3.79
CA ILE A 408 48.50 -17.76 4.85
C ILE A 408 49.74 -18.50 4.30
N ALA A 409 50.93 -18.24 4.88
CA ALA A 409 52.14 -19.00 4.59
C ALA A 409 52.10 -20.35 5.30
N PRO A 410 52.25 -21.50 4.58
CA PRO A 410 52.15 -22.82 5.17
C PRO A 410 53.11 -23.05 6.37
N ALA A 411 54.34 -22.52 6.26
CA ALA A 411 55.37 -22.67 7.31
C ALA A 411 54.96 -22.00 8.62
N LYS A 412 54.44 -20.75 8.60
CA LYS A 412 53.99 -20.03 9.82
C LYS A 412 52.79 -20.72 10.48
N ALA A 413 51.83 -21.17 9.66
CA ALA A 413 50.61 -21.79 10.17
C ALA A 413 50.81 -23.17 10.80
N LEU A 414 51.89 -23.89 10.45
CA LEU A 414 52.24 -25.19 11.01
C LEU A 414 53.14 -25.07 12.25
N MET A 415 53.82 -23.93 12.45
CA MET A 415 54.68 -23.66 13.61
C MET A 415 53.89 -23.04 14.79
N GLY A 416 52.60 -22.69 14.60
CA GLY A 416 51.76 -22.15 15.67
C GLY A 416 52.05 -20.68 16.01
N GLU A 417 52.72 -19.93 15.11
CA GLU A 417 53.01 -18.51 15.23
C GLU A 417 52.01 -17.65 14.43
#